data_049f34b4cf6e4e66f43a842cba4178cf
#
_entry.id   049f34b4cf6e4e66f43a842cba4178cf
#
_cell.length_a   1.000
_cell.length_b   1.000
_cell.length_c   1.000
_cell.angle_alpha   90.00
_cell.angle_beta   90.00
_cell.angle_gamma   90.00
#
_symmetry.space_group_name_H-M   'P 1'
#
loop_
_entity.id
_entity.type
_entity.pdbx_description
1 polymer ?
#
loop_
_entity_poly.entity_id
_entity_poly.type
_entity_poly.pdbx_seq_one_letter_code
_entity_poly.pdbx_strand_id
1 'polypeptide(L)'
;NKIERSHYPILLQAQKAWENIEHFRQKRKRNRGYTYGKQWNDLIKLPDGRVVSEEQYIREQGKVPLKNNLIRQMVKAVLGQFRNNQTQPVCIARDRQEQSLGELMSTAVQYAYQHNRLQELDSRTLEEFLISGICFQKIGYGHRRGKTDVWVDEINPNRIFFNAMEDSRHWDCTLIGELHDMSIAEVISRFSFGSRARAIQLRNIYSEAAVSYTHLRAHET
;
A
#
# COMPACT_ATOMS: atom_id res chain seq x y z
N ASN A 1 16.15 27.02 -14.63
CA ASN A 1 15.32 25.83 -14.67
C ASN A 1 16.00 24.58 -15.30
N LYS A 2 17.29 24.40 -15.03
CA LYS A 2 18.03 23.21 -15.46
C LYS A 2 17.68 21.96 -14.61
N ILE A 3 17.24 22.15 -13.37
CA ILE A 3 16.90 21.06 -12.42
C ILE A 3 15.57 20.39 -12.80
N GLU A 4 14.59 21.13 -13.29
CA GLU A 4 13.29 20.58 -13.69
C GLU A 4 13.38 19.62 -14.89
N ARG A 5 14.28 19.85 -15.83
CA ARG A 5 14.42 19.00 -17.03
C ARG A 5 15.11 17.67 -16.75
N SER A 6 15.94 17.56 -15.72
CA SER A 6 16.70 16.31 -15.43
C SER A 6 15.84 15.24 -14.75
N HIS A 7 14.77 15.63 -14.03
CA HIS A 7 13.90 14.70 -13.28
C HIS A 7 12.60 14.34 -14.05
N TYR A 8 12.31 15.06 -15.12
CA TYR A 8 11.13 14.84 -15.94
C TYR A 8 11.01 13.40 -16.50
N PRO A 9 12.11 12.76 -17.00
CA PRO A 9 12.03 11.37 -17.45
C PRO A 9 11.63 10.38 -16.36
N ILE A 10 12.10 10.56 -15.12
CA ILE A 10 11.78 9.71 -13.98
C ILE A 10 10.31 9.84 -13.61
N LEU A 11 9.78 11.08 -13.62
CA LEU A 11 8.36 11.32 -13.34
C LEU A 11 7.46 10.69 -14.41
N LEU A 12 7.83 10.77 -15.68
CA LEU A 12 7.10 10.10 -16.77
C LEU A 12 7.12 8.58 -16.63
N GLN A 13 8.27 8.01 -16.24
CA GLN A 13 8.38 6.57 -15.98
C GLN A 13 7.51 6.18 -14.80
N ALA A 14 7.51 6.95 -13.71
CA ALA A 14 6.66 6.74 -12.54
C ALA A 14 5.17 6.80 -12.90
N GLN A 15 4.77 7.78 -13.71
CA GLN A 15 3.40 7.89 -14.18
C GLN A 15 2.99 6.68 -15.03
N LYS A 16 3.79 6.29 -15.99
CA LYS A 16 3.53 5.08 -16.79
C LYS A 16 3.47 3.82 -15.95
N ALA A 17 4.38 3.66 -14.99
CA ALA A 17 4.37 2.53 -14.05
C ALA A 17 3.09 2.52 -13.21
N TRP A 18 2.61 3.69 -12.78
CA TRP A 18 1.34 3.83 -12.07
C TRP A 18 0.13 3.45 -12.94
N GLU A 19 0.08 3.91 -14.18
CA GLU A 19 -0.98 3.60 -15.13
C GLU A 19 -1.02 2.10 -15.46
N ASN A 20 0.14 1.47 -15.67
CA ASN A 20 0.23 0.05 -16.00
C ASN A 20 -0.38 -0.88 -14.95
N ILE A 21 -0.36 -0.50 -13.67
CA ILE A 21 -0.95 -1.31 -12.58
C ILE A 21 -2.39 -0.91 -12.23
N GLU A 22 -3.04 -0.06 -13.04
CA GLU A 22 -4.44 0.35 -12.84
C GLU A 22 -5.39 -0.85 -12.74
N HIS A 23 -5.27 -1.81 -13.64
CA HIS A 23 -6.08 -3.03 -13.64
C HIS A 23 -5.93 -3.82 -12.33
N PHE A 24 -4.70 -3.90 -11.79
CA PHE A 24 -4.46 -4.53 -10.50
C PHE A 24 -5.20 -3.80 -9.36
N ARG A 25 -5.15 -2.46 -9.33
CA ARG A 25 -5.84 -1.65 -8.31
C ARG A 25 -7.36 -1.85 -8.37
N GLN A 26 -7.93 -1.90 -9.56
CA GLN A 26 -9.35 -2.16 -9.76
C GLN A 26 -9.73 -3.58 -9.29
N LYS A 27 -8.96 -4.59 -9.68
CA LYS A 27 -9.16 -5.97 -9.25
C LYS A 27 -9.06 -6.10 -7.72
N ARG A 28 -8.07 -5.47 -7.11
CA ARG A 28 -7.93 -5.42 -5.66
C ARG A 28 -9.15 -4.80 -4.98
N LYS A 29 -9.63 -3.66 -5.49
CA LYS A 29 -10.84 -2.99 -4.97
C LYS A 29 -12.05 -3.91 -5.00
N ARG A 30 -12.23 -4.64 -6.09
CA ARG A 30 -13.29 -5.64 -6.26
C ARG A 30 -13.14 -6.80 -5.28
N ASN A 31 -11.97 -7.43 -5.21
CA ASN A 31 -11.69 -8.54 -4.29
C ASN A 31 -11.93 -8.15 -2.83
N ARG A 32 -11.48 -6.95 -2.45
CA ARG A 32 -11.73 -6.40 -1.12
C ARG A 32 -13.24 -6.21 -0.88
N GLY A 33 -13.98 -5.72 -1.87
CA GLY A 33 -15.43 -5.64 -1.82
C GLY A 33 -16.07 -6.99 -1.51
N TYR A 34 -15.73 -8.04 -2.24
CA TYR A 34 -16.22 -9.39 -2.02
C TYR A 34 -15.86 -9.93 -0.63
N THR A 35 -14.61 -9.74 -0.20
CA THR A 35 -14.15 -10.19 1.13
C THR A 35 -14.95 -9.54 2.26
N TYR A 36 -15.39 -8.30 2.09
CA TYR A 36 -16.16 -7.56 3.10
C TYR A 36 -17.67 -7.52 2.84
N GLY A 37 -18.19 -8.44 2.05
CA GLY A 37 -19.64 -8.68 1.91
C GLY A 37 -20.35 -7.86 0.85
N LYS A 38 -19.60 -7.22 -0.06
CA LYS A 38 -20.17 -6.48 -1.20
C LYS A 38 -20.25 -7.39 -2.45
N GLN A 39 -20.87 -8.56 -2.33
CA GLN A 39 -20.93 -9.56 -3.40
C GLN A 39 -21.76 -9.13 -4.60
N TRP A 40 -22.76 -8.26 -4.41
CA TRP A 40 -23.71 -7.85 -5.43
C TRP A 40 -23.50 -6.40 -5.92
N ASN A 41 -22.28 -5.88 -5.75
CA ASN A 41 -21.99 -4.48 -6.12
C ASN A 41 -21.42 -4.34 -7.54
N ASP A 42 -21.19 -5.44 -8.25
CA ASP A 42 -20.72 -5.38 -9.63
C ASP A 42 -21.78 -4.72 -10.52
N LEU A 43 -21.31 -3.95 -11.50
CA LEU A 43 -22.17 -3.26 -12.43
C LEU A 43 -22.52 -4.18 -13.59
N ILE A 44 -23.79 -4.28 -13.91
CA ILE A 44 -24.31 -5.00 -15.08
C ILE A 44 -24.99 -4.02 -16.03
N LYS A 45 -24.82 -4.25 -17.32
CA LYS A 45 -25.51 -3.50 -18.36
C LYS A 45 -26.77 -4.26 -18.76
N LEU A 46 -27.91 -3.64 -18.57
CA LEU A 46 -29.20 -4.20 -18.97
C LEU A 46 -29.45 -4.07 -20.48
N PRO A 47 -30.37 -4.85 -21.06
CA PRO A 47 -30.73 -4.76 -22.47
C PRO A 47 -31.25 -3.38 -22.90
N ASP A 48 -31.83 -2.63 -21.98
CA ASP A 48 -32.32 -1.25 -22.18
C ASP A 48 -31.20 -0.19 -22.15
N GLY A 49 -29.93 -0.62 -21.98
CA GLY A 49 -28.76 0.24 -21.93
C GLY A 49 -28.44 0.84 -20.55
N ARG A 50 -29.30 0.68 -19.55
CA ARG A 50 -29.02 1.12 -18.18
C ARG A 50 -27.90 0.31 -17.55
N VAL A 51 -27.06 0.96 -16.77
CA VAL A 51 -26.01 0.31 -15.95
C VAL A 51 -26.43 0.40 -14.48
N VAL A 52 -26.66 -0.75 -13.88
CA VAL A 52 -27.11 -0.86 -12.49
C VAL A 52 -26.24 -1.87 -11.74
N SER A 53 -26.24 -1.82 -10.39
CA SER A 53 -25.60 -2.88 -9.60
C SER A 53 -26.43 -4.17 -9.64
N GLU A 54 -25.77 -5.32 -9.52
CA GLU A 54 -26.47 -6.61 -9.41
C GLU A 54 -27.48 -6.61 -8.26
N GLU A 55 -27.15 -5.97 -7.13
CA GLU A 55 -28.06 -5.83 -5.98
C GLU A 55 -29.34 -5.10 -6.37
N GLN A 56 -29.22 -3.99 -7.08
CA GLN A 56 -30.36 -3.21 -7.54
C GLN A 56 -31.21 -4.01 -8.52
N TYR A 57 -30.59 -4.68 -9.47
CA TYR A 57 -31.30 -5.54 -10.45
C TYR A 57 -32.08 -6.66 -9.79
N ILE A 58 -31.49 -7.36 -8.79
CA ILE A 58 -32.17 -8.42 -8.05
C ILE A 58 -33.38 -7.86 -7.29
N ARG A 59 -33.26 -6.68 -6.70
CA ARG A 59 -34.36 -6.01 -5.99
C ARG A 59 -35.47 -5.55 -6.94
N GLU A 60 -35.12 -5.03 -8.11
CA GLU A 60 -36.12 -4.64 -9.13
C GLU A 60 -36.93 -5.85 -9.63
N GLN A 61 -36.37 -7.06 -9.55
CA GLN A 61 -37.11 -8.31 -9.82
C GLN A 61 -37.96 -8.80 -8.64
N GLY A 62 -38.10 -8.04 -7.57
CA GLY A 62 -38.83 -8.45 -6.37
C GLY A 62 -38.12 -9.50 -5.52
N LYS A 63 -36.83 -9.78 -5.77
CA LYS A 63 -36.02 -10.77 -5.06
C LYS A 63 -35.16 -10.11 -4.00
N VAL A 64 -34.79 -10.88 -2.96
CA VAL A 64 -33.87 -10.44 -1.91
C VAL A 64 -32.47 -10.97 -2.20
N PRO A 65 -31.45 -10.12 -2.33
CA PRO A 65 -30.08 -10.57 -2.54
C PRO A 65 -29.55 -11.26 -1.27
N LEU A 66 -29.46 -12.59 -1.30
CA LEU A 66 -28.91 -13.38 -0.20
C LEU A 66 -27.38 -13.28 -0.20
N LYS A 67 -26.81 -13.07 0.99
CA LYS A 67 -25.36 -12.94 1.19
C LYS A 67 -24.87 -14.01 2.17
N ASN A 68 -24.00 -14.90 1.68
CA ASN A 68 -23.22 -15.81 2.52
C ASN A 68 -21.74 -15.63 2.18
N ASN A 69 -20.98 -14.95 3.04
CA ASN A 69 -19.60 -14.58 2.76
C ASN A 69 -18.62 -15.69 3.14
N LEU A 70 -18.55 -16.74 2.33
CA LEU A 70 -17.59 -17.84 2.47
C LEU A 70 -16.14 -17.36 2.33
N ILE A 71 -15.88 -16.37 1.46
CA ILE A 71 -14.53 -15.81 1.25
C ILE A 71 -13.98 -15.25 2.56
N ARG A 72 -14.78 -14.46 3.28
CA ARG A 72 -14.36 -13.90 4.58
C ARG A 72 -14.11 -14.98 5.62
N GLN A 73 -14.90 -16.04 5.62
CA GLN A 73 -14.71 -17.19 6.52
C GLN A 73 -13.38 -17.89 6.24
N MET A 74 -13.05 -18.15 4.96
CA MET A 74 -11.77 -18.76 4.56
C MET A 74 -10.58 -17.88 4.95
N VAL A 75 -10.62 -16.57 4.66
CA VAL A 75 -9.56 -15.63 5.05
C VAL A 75 -9.36 -15.64 6.57
N LYS A 76 -10.44 -15.59 7.35
CA LYS A 76 -10.36 -15.66 8.82
C LYS A 76 -9.78 -16.97 9.33
N ALA A 77 -10.12 -18.10 8.72
CA ALA A 77 -9.59 -19.41 9.09
C ALA A 77 -8.07 -19.47 8.89
N VAL A 78 -7.57 -19.01 7.73
CA VAL A 78 -6.12 -18.95 7.44
C VAL A 78 -5.41 -18.02 8.41
N LEU A 79 -5.97 -16.83 8.69
CA LEU A 79 -5.39 -15.89 9.65
C LEU A 79 -5.38 -16.45 11.07
N GLY A 80 -6.42 -17.18 11.46
CA GLY A 80 -6.48 -17.87 12.76
C GLY A 80 -5.37 -18.91 12.89
N GLN A 81 -5.18 -19.73 11.86
CA GLN A 81 -4.11 -20.73 11.82
C GLN A 81 -2.71 -20.07 11.86
N PHE A 82 -2.51 -18.98 11.11
CA PHE A 82 -1.26 -18.23 11.13
C PHE A 82 -0.94 -17.67 12.52
N ARG A 83 -1.94 -17.07 13.19
CA ARG A 83 -1.76 -16.49 14.53
C ARG A 83 -1.49 -17.52 15.61
N ASN A 84 -2.03 -18.73 15.47
CA ASN A 84 -1.79 -19.81 16.42
C ASN A 84 -0.39 -20.43 16.27
N ASN A 85 0.21 -20.34 15.08
CA ASN A 85 1.52 -20.94 14.77
C ASN A 85 2.63 -19.88 14.67
N GLN A 86 2.63 -18.91 15.57
CA GLN A 86 3.65 -17.87 15.58
C GLN A 86 5.03 -18.42 15.92
N THR A 87 6.02 -18.09 15.11
CA THR A 87 7.42 -18.44 15.30
C THR A 87 8.24 -17.18 15.57
N GLN A 88 9.29 -17.33 16.39
CA GLN A 88 10.24 -16.23 16.59
C GLN A 88 11.46 -16.43 15.69
N PRO A 89 11.99 -15.37 15.07
CA PRO A 89 13.20 -15.47 14.27
C PRO A 89 14.42 -15.76 15.15
N VAL A 90 15.29 -16.68 14.68
CA VAL A 90 16.54 -17.04 15.33
C VAL A 90 17.66 -16.97 14.30
N CYS A 91 18.76 -16.31 14.65
CA CYS A 91 19.96 -16.23 13.84
C CYS A 91 20.92 -17.34 14.28
N ILE A 92 21.35 -18.16 13.32
CA ILE A 92 22.32 -19.25 13.57
C ILE A 92 23.63 -18.85 12.90
N ALA A 93 24.72 -18.84 13.69
CA ALA A 93 26.05 -18.63 13.15
C ALA A 93 26.46 -19.80 12.25
N ARG A 94 27.13 -19.51 11.14
CA ARG A 94 27.68 -20.56 10.24
C ARG A 94 28.94 -21.18 10.77
N ASP A 95 29.73 -20.43 11.55
CA ASP A 95 30.95 -20.88 12.18
C ASP A 95 30.77 -20.97 13.71
N ARG A 96 31.38 -21.99 14.31
CA ARG A 96 31.37 -22.17 15.78
C ARG A 96 32.03 -21.03 16.53
N GLN A 97 33.02 -20.37 15.93
CA GLN A 97 33.71 -19.21 16.54
C GLN A 97 32.81 -17.97 16.65
N GLU A 98 31.75 -17.91 15.85
CA GLU A 98 30.81 -16.78 15.81
C GLU A 98 29.48 -17.07 16.55
N GLN A 99 29.42 -18.11 17.36
CA GLN A 99 28.18 -18.51 18.04
C GLN A 99 27.62 -17.36 18.94
N SER A 100 28.48 -16.70 19.68
CA SER A 100 28.07 -15.55 20.53
C SER A 100 27.50 -14.39 19.71
N LEU A 101 28.01 -14.16 18.49
CA LEU A 101 27.46 -13.18 17.56
C LEU A 101 26.08 -13.60 17.06
N GLY A 102 25.87 -14.88 16.76
CA GLY A 102 24.55 -15.41 16.38
C GLY A 102 23.49 -15.20 17.47
N GLU A 103 23.86 -15.43 18.73
CA GLU A 103 22.97 -15.18 19.88
C GLU A 103 22.64 -13.69 20.06
N LEU A 104 23.64 -12.82 19.91
CA LEU A 104 23.44 -11.36 19.97
C LEU A 104 22.52 -10.88 18.82
N MET A 105 22.75 -11.36 17.62
CA MET A 105 21.91 -11.05 16.46
C MET A 105 20.48 -11.56 16.65
N SER A 106 20.28 -12.75 17.21
CA SER A 106 18.96 -13.27 17.54
C SER A 106 18.21 -12.35 18.50
N THR A 107 18.88 -11.90 19.54
CA THR A 107 18.33 -10.98 20.53
C THR A 107 17.95 -9.63 19.89
N ALA A 108 18.80 -9.09 19.03
CA ALA A 108 18.54 -7.82 18.31
C ALA A 108 17.35 -7.95 17.35
N VAL A 109 17.25 -9.05 16.60
CA VAL A 109 16.14 -9.30 15.68
C VAL A 109 14.83 -9.51 16.45
N GLN A 110 14.85 -10.26 17.54
CA GLN A 110 13.67 -10.46 18.40
C GLN A 110 13.21 -9.15 19.05
N TYR A 111 14.14 -8.29 19.48
CA TYR A 111 13.82 -6.96 19.96
C TYR A 111 13.13 -6.12 18.86
N ALA A 112 13.70 -6.07 17.65
CA ALA A 112 13.11 -5.33 16.52
C ALA A 112 11.73 -5.89 16.15
N TYR A 113 11.56 -7.22 16.23
CA TYR A 113 10.29 -7.89 15.98
C TYR A 113 9.21 -7.47 16.98
N GLN A 114 9.53 -7.44 18.27
CA GLN A 114 8.61 -7.00 19.31
C GLN A 114 8.35 -5.49 19.25
N HIS A 115 9.41 -4.69 19.07
CA HIS A 115 9.30 -3.24 19.01
C HIS A 115 8.37 -2.75 17.88
N ASN A 116 8.45 -3.39 16.72
CA ASN A 116 7.59 -3.08 15.57
C ASN A 116 6.25 -3.83 15.58
N ARG A 117 5.97 -4.66 16.58
CA ARG A 117 4.77 -5.51 16.63
C ARG A 117 4.59 -6.34 15.35
N LEU A 118 5.67 -6.95 14.87
CA LEU A 118 5.66 -7.63 13.57
C LEU A 118 4.62 -8.75 13.50
N GLN A 119 4.27 -9.39 14.61
CA GLN A 119 3.18 -10.38 14.64
C GLN A 119 1.85 -9.82 14.16
N GLU A 120 1.50 -8.62 14.60
CA GLU A 120 0.27 -7.94 14.16
C GLU A 120 0.41 -7.48 12.71
N LEU A 121 1.56 -6.90 12.36
CA LEU A 121 1.87 -6.42 11.02
C LEU A 121 1.82 -7.56 10.01
N ASP A 122 2.46 -8.70 10.29
CA ASP A 122 2.48 -9.87 9.43
C ASP A 122 1.09 -10.47 9.24
N SER A 123 0.25 -10.46 10.29
CA SER A 123 -1.15 -10.87 10.16
C SER A 123 -1.93 -9.98 9.20
N ARG A 124 -1.72 -8.67 9.24
CA ARG A 124 -2.35 -7.71 8.31
C ARG A 124 -1.81 -7.88 6.89
N THR A 125 -0.49 -8.02 6.78
CA THR A 125 0.18 -8.27 5.50
C THR A 125 -0.30 -9.56 4.85
N LEU A 126 -0.49 -10.64 5.63
CA LEU A 126 -1.06 -11.88 5.14
C LEU A 126 -2.53 -11.71 4.70
N GLU A 127 -3.35 -10.98 5.46
CA GLU A 127 -4.73 -10.67 5.04
C GLU A 127 -4.73 -9.92 3.70
N GLU A 128 -3.89 -8.91 3.55
CA GLU A 128 -3.76 -8.17 2.30
C GLU A 128 -3.30 -9.07 1.15
N PHE A 129 -2.32 -9.93 1.39
CA PHE A 129 -1.84 -10.90 0.39
C PHE A 129 -2.95 -11.86 -0.06
N LEU A 130 -3.75 -12.39 0.85
CA LEU A 130 -4.87 -13.28 0.52
C LEU A 130 -5.95 -12.59 -0.33
N ILE A 131 -6.15 -11.28 -0.14
CA ILE A 131 -7.13 -10.48 -0.88
C ILE A 131 -6.59 -10.03 -2.25
N SER A 132 -5.35 -9.54 -2.27
CA SER A 132 -4.77 -8.84 -3.42
C SER A 132 -3.84 -9.71 -4.25
N GLY A 133 -3.26 -10.76 -3.66
CA GLY A 133 -2.18 -11.56 -4.25
C GLY A 133 -0.80 -10.91 -4.15
N ILE A 134 -0.69 -9.71 -3.59
CA ILE A 134 0.57 -8.99 -3.37
C ILE A 134 0.50 -8.17 -2.09
N CYS A 135 1.62 -8.06 -1.40
CA CYS A 135 1.78 -7.23 -0.21
C CYS A 135 3.18 -6.62 -0.19
N PHE A 136 3.32 -5.51 0.54
CA PHE A 136 4.57 -4.79 0.64
C PHE A 136 4.82 -4.37 2.09
N GLN A 137 6.04 -4.61 2.53
CA GLN A 137 6.56 -4.09 3.79
C GLN A 137 7.78 -3.21 3.48
N LYS A 138 7.89 -2.09 4.20
CA LYS A 138 9.00 -1.15 4.10
C LYS A 138 9.79 -1.19 5.39
N ILE A 139 11.05 -1.50 5.27
CA ILE A 139 12.00 -1.48 6.38
C ILE A 139 12.86 -0.23 6.25
N GLY A 140 12.97 0.52 7.34
CA GLY A 140 13.77 1.74 7.38
C GLY A 140 14.46 1.92 8.72
N TYR A 141 15.56 2.66 8.72
CA TYR A 141 16.24 3.10 9.93
C TYR A 141 16.13 4.61 10.02
N GLY A 142 15.75 5.12 11.19
CA GLY A 142 15.61 6.56 11.35
C GLY A 142 14.97 6.97 12.68
N HIS A 143 14.90 8.28 12.88
CA HIS A 143 14.32 8.86 14.09
C HIS A 143 12.81 9.00 13.96
N ARG A 144 12.05 8.27 14.79
CA ARG A 144 10.60 8.38 14.87
C ARG A 144 10.17 8.35 16.35
N ARG A 145 9.19 9.17 16.72
CA ARG A 145 8.60 9.18 18.07
C ARG A 145 9.64 9.33 19.19
N GLY A 146 10.68 10.16 18.97
CA GLY A 146 11.72 10.41 19.97
C GLY A 146 12.80 9.33 20.06
N LYS A 147 12.80 8.30 19.20
CA LYS A 147 13.76 7.20 19.22
C LYS A 147 14.31 6.94 17.82
N THR A 148 15.61 6.68 17.74
CA THR A 148 16.28 6.23 16.51
C THR A 148 16.36 4.70 16.54
N ASP A 149 15.68 4.05 15.61
CA ASP A 149 15.59 2.59 15.58
C ASP A 149 15.26 2.08 14.17
N VAL A 150 15.17 0.77 14.00
CA VAL A 150 14.63 0.12 12.81
C VAL A 150 13.10 0.15 12.88
N TRP A 151 12.48 0.59 11.81
CA TRP A 151 11.02 0.67 11.66
C TRP A 151 10.55 -0.20 10.51
N VAL A 152 9.45 -0.91 10.73
CA VAL A 152 8.79 -1.72 9.70
C VAL A 152 7.36 -1.21 9.55
N ASP A 153 7.00 -0.86 8.32
CA ASP A 153 5.67 -0.36 7.98
C ASP A 153 5.04 -1.25 6.91
N GLU A 154 3.75 -1.51 7.03
CA GLU A 154 2.95 -2.06 5.94
C GLU A 154 2.63 -0.96 4.93
N ILE A 155 2.78 -1.23 3.65
CA ILE A 155 2.43 -0.29 2.59
C ILE A 155 1.17 -0.77 1.88
N ASN A 156 0.22 0.15 1.73
CA ASN A 156 -0.99 -0.12 0.97
C ASN A 156 -0.65 -0.33 -0.52
N PRO A 157 -0.97 -1.50 -1.11
CA PRO A 157 -0.69 -1.78 -2.52
C PRO A 157 -1.29 -0.79 -3.51
N ASN A 158 -2.34 -0.05 -3.11
CA ASN A 158 -2.89 1.03 -3.94
C ASN A 158 -2.00 2.27 -4.03
N ARG A 159 -0.97 2.39 -3.20
CA ARG A 159 -0.06 3.54 -3.17
C ARG A 159 1.33 3.23 -3.72
N ILE A 160 1.56 1.99 -4.12
CA ILE A 160 2.82 1.56 -4.73
C ILE A 160 2.69 1.56 -6.25
N PHE A 161 3.79 1.88 -6.91
CA PHE A 161 3.98 1.65 -8.33
C PHE A 161 5.39 1.10 -8.57
N PHE A 162 5.51 0.27 -9.59
CA PHE A 162 6.77 -0.35 -10.00
C PHE A 162 6.75 -0.59 -11.51
N ASN A 163 7.93 -0.71 -12.10
CA ASN A 163 8.05 -1.07 -13.52
C ASN A 163 7.57 -2.51 -13.75
N ALA A 164 7.17 -2.81 -14.99
CA ALA A 164 6.91 -4.19 -15.39
C ALA A 164 8.15 -5.05 -15.14
N MET A 165 7.97 -6.20 -14.53
CA MET A 165 9.01 -7.16 -14.19
C MET A 165 8.72 -8.48 -14.89
N GLU A 166 9.72 -9.03 -15.56
CA GLU A 166 9.65 -10.33 -16.24
C GLU A 166 10.32 -11.43 -15.40
N ASP A 167 11.32 -11.05 -14.58
CA ASP A 167 12.00 -11.98 -13.70
C ASP A 167 11.16 -12.26 -12.44
N SER A 168 10.91 -13.54 -12.18
CA SER A 168 10.22 -14.01 -10.97
C SER A 168 10.93 -13.64 -9.65
N ARG A 169 12.22 -13.31 -9.70
CA ARG A 169 13.03 -12.85 -8.57
C ARG A 169 13.03 -11.33 -8.41
N HIS A 170 12.37 -10.61 -9.35
CA HIS A 170 12.29 -9.15 -9.38
C HIS A 170 13.65 -8.43 -9.46
N TRP A 171 14.68 -9.06 -10.03
CA TRP A 171 16.00 -8.46 -10.18
C TRP A 171 16.03 -7.39 -11.28
N ASP A 172 15.04 -7.38 -12.13
CA ASP A 172 14.78 -6.37 -13.17
C ASP A 172 13.93 -5.18 -12.64
N CYS A 173 13.69 -5.10 -11.34
CA CYS A 173 13.04 -3.96 -10.72
C CYS A 173 13.98 -2.75 -10.71
N THR A 174 13.78 -1.83 -11.66
CA THR A 174 14.57 -0.59 -11.78
C THR A 174 13.88 0.63 -11.20
N LEU A 175 12.57 0.54 -11.00
CA LEU A 175 11.76 1.62 -10.47
C LEU A 175 10.69 1.08 -9.53
N ILE A 176 10.72 1.53 -8.29
CA ILE A 176 9.65 1.33 -7.32
C ILE A 176 9.41 2.64 -6.56
N GLY A 177 8.17 2.98 -6.32
CA GLY A 177 7.82 4.20 -5.59
C GLY A 177 6.52 4.08 -4.83
N GLU A 178 6.37 4.98 -3.86
CA GLU A 178 5.19 5.07 -3.01
C GLU A 178 4.57 6.46 -3.15
N LEU A 179 3.25 6.53 -3.35
CA LEU A 179 2.48 7.77 -3.37
C LEU A 179 2.08 8.16 -1.95
N HIS A 180 2.43 9.36 -1.56
CA HIS A 180 2.06 9.96 -0.29
C HIS A 180 1.13 11.14 -0.50
N ASP A 181 -0.03 11.12 0.16
CA ASP A 181 -0.88 12.30 0.30
C ASP A 181 -0.33 13.16 1.43
N MET A 182 0.13 14.35 1.11
CA MET A 182 0.71 15.28 2.08
C MET A 182 -0.01 16.62 2.03
N SER A 183 -0.23 17.22 3.19
CA SER A 183 -0.64 18.60 3.28
C SER A 183 0.51 19.53 2.85
N ILE A 184 0.19 20.76 2.40
CA ILE A 184 1.19 21.76 2.04
C ILE A 184 2.15 22.03 3.22
N ALA A 185 1.62 22.05 4.44
CA ALA A 185 2.42 22.23 5.65
C ALA A 185 3.44 21.08 5.85
N GLU A 186 3.05 19.85 5.61
CA GLU A 186 3.95 18.69 5.69
C GLU A 186 5.00 18.71 4.59
N VAL A 187 4.63 19.07 3.36
CA VAL A 187 5.58 19.24 2.24
C VAL A 187 6.63 20.30 2.60
N ILE A 188 6.19 21.46 3.11
CA ILE A 188 7.10 22.53 3.53
C ILE A 188 8.01 22.04 4.66
N SER A 189 7.46 21.41 5.70
CA SER A 189 8.22 20.89 6.83
C SER A 189 9.30 19.90 6.40
N ARG A 190 8.96 19.00 5.47
CA ARG A 190 9.83 17.90 5.04
C ARG A 190 10.88 18.31 4.02
N PHE A 191 10.55 19.21 3.10
CA PHE A 191 11.38 19.53 1.93
C PHE A 191 11.99 20.94 1.94
N SER A 192 11.62 21.81 2.88
CA SER A 192 12.26 23.13 3.01
C SER A 192 13.69 23.05 3.59
N PHE A 193 14.02 21.98 4.30
CA PHE A 193 15.30 21.79 4.99
C PHE A 193 15.68 23.00 5.87
N GLY A 194 14.69 23.63 6.51
CA GLY A 194 14.89 24.83 7.34
C GLY A 194 15.07 26.15 6.58
N SER A 195 15.07 26.14 5.24
CA SER A 195 15.23 27.33 4.41
C SER A 195 13.89 28.05 4.20
N ARG A 196 13.81 29.30 4.69
CA ARG A 196 12.62 30.18 4.49
C ARG A 196 12.32 30.43 3.02
N ALA A 197 13.34 30.63 2.18
CA ALA A 197 13.19 30.86 0.76
C ALA A 197 12.59 29.64 0.04
N ARG A 198 13.05 28.43 0.36
CA ARG A 198 12.46 27.17 -0.13
C ARG A 198 11.03 26.96 0.36
N ALA A 199 10.73 27.28 1.61
CA ALA A 199 9.39 27.16 2.15
C ALA A 199 8.39 28.04 1.38
N ILE A 200 8.76 29.30 1.05
CA ILE A 200 7.93 30.21 0.24
C ILE A 200 7.78 29.68 -1.18
N GLN A 201 8.83 29.19 -1.81
CA GLN A 201 8.79 28.61 -3.15
C GLN A 201 7.85 27.41 -3.22
N LEU A 202 7.97 26.46 -2.29
CA LEU A 202 7.08 25.30 -2.20
C LEU A 202 5.63 25.72 -1.98
N ARG A 203 5.38 26.68 -1.09
CA ARG A 203 4.03 27.19 -0.84
C ARG A 203 3.41 27.77 -2.11
N ASN A 204 4.15 28.56 -2.89
CA ASN A 204 3.65 29.16 -4.13
C ASN A 204 3.30 28.08 -5.17
N ILE A 205 4.19 27.12 -5.40
CA ILE A 205 3.97 26.02 -6.35
C ILE A 205 2.70 25.23 -6.02
N TYR A 206 2.50 24.88 -4.77
CA TYR A 206 1.36 24.03 -4.37
C TYR A 206 0.08 24.81 -4.06
N SER A 207 0.13 26.10 -3.79
CA SER A 207 -1.08 26.94 -3.67
C SER A 207 -1.80 27.11 -5.01
N GLU A 208 -1.06 27.26 -6.08
CA GLU A 208 -1.62 27.32 -7.45
C GLU A 208 -2.24 25.97 -7.86
N ALA A 209 -1.60 24.85 -7.52
CA ALA A 209 -2.14 23.52 -7.79
C ALA A 209 -3.43 23.23 -6.99
N ALA A 210 -3.53 23.70 -5.75
CA ALA A 210 -4.74 23.52 -4.92
C ALA A 210 -5.97 24.25 -5.48
N VAL A 211 -5.79 25.41 -6.10
CA VAL A 211 -6.87 26.17 -6.77
C VAL A 211 -7.39 25.41 -7.99
N SER A 212 -6.51 24.75 -8.75
CA SER A 212 -6.89 23.93 -9.91
C SER A 212 -7.74 22.71 -9.51
N TYR A 213 -7.45 22.07 -8.36
CA TYR A 213 -8.23 20.91 -7.88
C TYR A 213 -9.62 21.29 -7.34
N THR A 214 -9.79 22.45 -6.78
CA THR A 214 -11.12 22.93 -6.33
C THR A 214 -12.05 23.24 -7.50
N HIS A 215 -11.54 23.69 -8.63
CA HIS A 215 -12.34 23.92 -9.83
C HIS A 215 -12.81 22.62 -10.52
N LEU A 216 -12.01 21.54 -10.47
CA LEU A 216 -12.39 20.23 -11.03
C LEU A 216 -13.48 19.52 -10.21
N ARG A 217 -13.57 19.75 -8.90
CA ARG A 217 -14.65 19.18 -8.06
C ARG A 217 -15.99 19.91 -8.17
N ALA A 218 -16.02 21.15 -8.65
CA ALA A 218 -17.25 21.94 -8.82
C ALA A 218 -18.04 21.59 -10.09
N HIS A 219 -17.48 20.77 -11.00
CA HIS A 219 -18.13 20.34 -12.23
C HIS A 219 -18.68 18.90 -12.20
N GLU A 220 -18.57 18.18 -11.08
CA GLU A 220 -19.06 16.81 -10.90
C GLU A 220 -20.26 16.69 -9.95
N THR A 221 -21.06 17.75 -9.81
CA THR A 221 -22.37 17.71 -9.10
C THR A 221 -23.53 17.75 -10.07
#